data_84164033df6bc45d40f925faae56ba4c
#
_entry.id   84164033df6bc45d40f925faae56ba4c
#
_cell.length_a   1.000
_cell.length_b   1.000
_cell.length_c   1.000
_cell.angle_alpha   90.00
_cell.angle_beta   90.00
_cell.angle_gamma   90.00
#
_symmetry.space_group_name_H-M   'P 1'
#
loop_
_entity.id
_entity.type
_entity.pdbx_description
1 polymer ?
#
loop_
_entity_poly.entity_id
_entity_poly.type
_entity_poly.pdbx_seq_one_letter_code
_entity_poly.pdbx_strand_id
1 'polypeptide(L)'
;KFKNMKHLFLYTIIILLSKSVYAEVFFSVRDVSNIYMQPSVDSPIIYPIEQGKKLILKKKQDEWANVLDEKTGLVGWIQKELISKKKPESSPKASNYEDSFKIFEEKVLEMSKSIKEAISINTFIRVEHLGGAAAAIIADDDWFKGRRHANQAFQVYDLWKNQNQSPSFLSFRNKSGEEQFIILSGPHRPRYLKSSK
;
A
#
# COMPACT_ATOMS: atom_id res chain seq x y z
N LYS A 1 -20.37 -12.56 55.02
CA LYS A 1 -20.60 -13.40 53.81
C LYS A 1 -20.89 -12.61 52.51
N PHE A 2 -21.09 -11.31 52.58
CA PHE A 2 -21.42 -10.46 51.39
C PHE A 2 -20.26 -9.72 50.76
N LYS A 3 -19.07 -9.71 51.33
CA LYS A 3 -17.90 -8.96 50.80
C LYS A 3 -17.32 -9.54 49.50
N ASN A 4 -17.40 -10.85 49.34
CA ASN A 4 -16.84 -11.56 48.17
C ASN A 4 -17.74 -11.49 46.93
N MET A 5 -19.03 -11.14 47.07
CA MET A 5 -19.99 -11.08 45.96
C MET A 5 -19.78 -9.86 45.07
N LYS A 6 -19.30 -8.72 45.64
CA LYS A 6 -18.98 -7.50 44.87
C LYS A 6 -17.80 -7.67 43.92
N HIS A 7 -16.80 -8.43 44.34
CA HIS A 7 -15.64 -8.73 43.50
C HIS A 7 -15.97 -9.69 42.34
N LEU A 8 -16.83 -10.67 42.62
CA LEU A 8 -17.31 -11.60 41.59
C LEU A 8 -18.11 -10.87 40.49
N PHE A 9 -18.94 -9.92 40.89
CA PHE A 9 -19.74 -9.11 39.96
C PHE A 9 -18.86 -8.19 39.11
N LEU A 10 -17.80 -7.61 39.67
CA LEU A 10 -16.84 -6.78 38.98
C LEU A 10 -16.04 -7.56 37.93
N TYR A 11 -15.62 -8.77 38.24
CA TYR A 11 -14.91 -9.66 37.29
C TYR A 11 -15.80 -10.10 36.14
N THR A 12 -17.09 -10.34 36.38
CA THR A 12 -18.06 -10.73 35.32
C THR A 12 -18.30 -9.57 34.34
N ILE A 13 -18.33 -8.33 34.82
CA ILE A 13 -18.50 -7.14 33.98
C ILE A 13 -17.25 -6.90 33.10
N ILE A 14 -16.06 -7.10 33.62
CA ILE A 14 -14.79 -6.94 32.85
C ILE A 14 -14.69 -7.98 31.73
N ILE A 15 -15.13 -9.21 31.94
CA ILE A 15 -15.13 -10.28 30.94
C ILE A 15 -16.15 -10.00 29.82
N LEU A 16 -17.30 -9.39 30.15
CA LEU A 16 -18.33 -9.03 29.17
C LEU A 16 -17.96 -7.84 28.29
N LEU A 17 -17.01 -7.00 28.70
CA LEU A 17 -16.54 -5.83 27.95
C LEU A 17 -15.41 -6.13 26.95
N SER A 18 -14.79 -7.30 27.03
CA SER A 18 -13.78 -7.75 26.07
C SER A 18 -14.43 -8.28 24.79
N LYS A 19 -15.18 -7.43 24.06
CA LYS A 19 -15.51 -7.71 22.66
C LYS A 19 -14.21 -7.63 21.88
N SER A 20 -13.65 -8.79 21.54
CA SER A 20 -12.58 -8.89 20.56
C SER A 20 -13.07 -8.23 19.28
N VAL A 21 -12.57 -7.03 18.97
CA VAL A 21 -12.81 -6.37 17.68
C VAL A 21 -11.99 -7.16 16.66
N TYR A 22 -12.56 -8.23 16.14
CA TYR A 22 -11.99 -8.90 14.98
C TYR A 22 -12.08 -7.95 13.79
N ALA A 23 -10.94 -7.60 13.22
CA ALA A 23 -10.89 -6.83 11.99
C ALA A 23 -11.57 -7.63 10.87
N GLU A 24 -12.63 -7.06 10.28
CA GLU A 24 -13.31 -7.72 9.16
C GLU A 24 -12.41 -7.70 7.92
N VAL A 25 -12.12 -8.89 7.40
CA VAL A 25 -11.33 -9.09 6.19
C VAL A 25 -12.24 -9.20 4.98
N PHE A 26 -11.88 -8.50 3.92
CA PHE A 26 -12.50 -8.54 2.61
C PHE A 26 -11.46 -8.78 1.52
N PHE A 27 -11.92 -9.18 0.35
CA PHE A 27 -11.12 -9.37 -0.85
C PHE A 27 -11.73 -8.60 -2.01
N SER A 28 -10.89 -7.98 -2.83
CA SER A 28 -11.33 -7.37 -4.10
C SER A 28 -11.84 -8.45 -5.04
N VAL A 29 -12.96 -8.16 -5.74
CA VAL A 29 -13.65 -9.17 -6.56
C VAL A 29 -13.49 -8.97 -8.07
N ARG A 30 -13.07 -7.79 -8.52
CA ARG A 30 -12.80 -7.52 -9.95
C ARG A 30 -11.32 -7.64 -10.27
N ASP A 31 -11.00 -7.89 -11.53
CA ASP A 31 -9.63 -8.02 -12.05
C ASP A 31 -8.77 -6.82 -11.64
N VAL A 32 -9.33 -5.61 -11.75
CA VAL A 32 -8.75 -4.37 -11.24
C VAL A 32 -9.82 -3.53 -10.55
N SER A 33 -9.52 -3.03 -9.38
CA SER A 33 -10.35 -2.07 -8.64
C SER A 33 -9.50 -0.91 -8.16
N ASN A 34 -10.09 0.29 -8.04
CA ASN A 34 -9.37 1.47 -7.58
C ASN A 34 -9.62 1.73 -6.09
N ILE A 35 -8.55 2.10 -5.39
CA ILE A 35 -8.63 2.69 -4.04
C ILE A 35 -8.59 4.21 -4.19
N TYR A 36 -9.57 4.89 -3.61
CA TYR A 36 -9.77 6.34 -3.70
C TYR A 36 -9.40 7.05 -2.40
N MET A 37 -9.03 8.33 -2.48
CA MET A 37 -8.73 9.15 -1.28
C MET A 37 -9.99 9.49 -0.49
N GLN A 38 -11.14 9.64 -1.14
CA GLN A 38 -12.45 9.97 -0.55
C GLN A 38 -13.53 9.04 -1.11
N PRO A 39 -14.69 8.91 -0.46
CA PRO A 39 -15.79 8.05 -0.91
C PRO A 39 -16.54 8.71 -2.10
N SER A 40 -15.86 8.86 -3.22
CA SER A 40 -16.38 9.41 -4.48
C SER A 40 -15.57 8.88 -5.66
N VAL A 41 -16.23 8.60 -6.77
CA VAL A 41 -15.58 8.22 -8.04
C VAL A 41 -14.78 9.36 -8.66
N ASP A 42 -15.12 10.60 -8.33
CA ASP A 42 -14.38 11.80 -8.78
C ASP A 42 -13.15 12.09 -7.90
N SER A 43 -13.00 11.34 -6.80
CA SER A 43 -11.85 11.49 -5.91
C SER A 43 -10.57 10.96 -6.58
N PRO A 44 -9.40 11.55 -6.27
CA PRO A 44 -8.13 11.00 -6.72
C PRO A 44 -7.97 9.53 -6.34
N ILE A 45 -7.53 8.73 -7.31
CA ILE A 45 -7.16 7.33 -7.11
C ILE A 45 -5.82 7.31 -6.37
N ILE A 46 -5.74 6.54 -5.28
CA ILE A 46 -4.49 6.26 -4.58
C ILE A 46 -3.68 5.26 -5.42
N TYR A 47 -4.25 4.09 -5.68
CA TYR A 47 -3.68 3.08 -6.59
C TYR A 47 -4.72 2.02 -6.96
N PRO A 48 -4.54 1.31 -8.07
CA PRO A 48 -5.36 0.16 -8.44
C PRO A 48 -4.91 -1.09 -7.65
N ILE A 49 -5.88 -1.95 -7.32
CA ILE A 49 -5.66 -3.25 -6.69
C ILE A 49 -6.19 -4.35 -7.59
N GLU A 50 -5.54 -5.51 -7.53
CA GLU A 50 -5.93 -6.71 -8.27
C GLU A 50 -7.02 -7.51 -7.55
N GLN A 51 -7.65 -8.42 -8.29
CA GLN A 51 -8.60 -9.39 -7.75
C GLN A 51 -7.94 -10.25 -6.65
N GLY A 52 -8.68 -10.52 -5.60
CA GLY A 52 -8.20 -11.33 -4.47
C GLY A 52 -7.28 -10.60 -3.51
N LYS A 53 -7.04 -9.29 -3.69
CA LYS A 53 -6.29 -8.48 -2.74
C LYS A 53 -7.00 -8.47 -1.39
N LYS A 54 -6.28 -8.83 -0.32
CA LYS A 54 -6.78 -8.80 1.05
C LYS A 54 -6.82 -7.36 1.58
N LEU A 55 -7.96 -6.98 2.10
CA LEU A 55 -8.24 -5.66 2.66
C LEU A 55 -8.86 -5.79 4.05
N ILE A 56 -8.47 -4.92 4.97
CA ILE A 56 -9.07 -4.83 6.30
C ILE A 56 -10.07 -3.69 6.31
N LEU A 57 -11.32 -4.00 6.62
CA LEU A 57 -12.36 -2.99 6.76
C LEU A 57 -12.12 -2.12 8.00
N LYS A 58 -12.10 -0.80 7.82
CA LYS A 58 -12.02 0.19 8.90
C LYS A 58 -13.40 0.76 9.24
N LYS A 59 -14.17 1.17 8.24
CA LYS A 59 -15.55 1.64 8.38
C LYS A 59 -16.33 1.51 7.08
N LYS A 60 -17.66 1.59 7.18
CA LYS A 60 -18.60 1.66 6.04
C LYS A 60 -19.28 3.02 6.04
N GLN A 61 -19.50 3.57 4.85
CA GLN A 61 -20.23 4.81 4.65
C GLN A 61 -20.96 4.73 3.31
N ASP A 62 -22.29 4.80 3.32
CA ASP A 62 -23.13 4.68 2.13
C ASP A 62 -22.71 3.48 1.27
N GLU A 63 -22.42 3.66 -0.01
CA GLU A 63 -21.95 2.64 -0.94
C GLU A 63 -20.41 2.40 -0.87
N TRP A 64 -19.74 2.99 0.09
CA TRP A 64 -18.29 2.96 0.22
C TRP A 64 -17.82 2.20 1.46
N ALA A 65 -16.67 1.56 1.34
CA ALA A 65 -15.91 0.95 2.42
C ALA A 65 -14.54 1.63 2.54
N ASN A 66 -14.20 2.11 3.73
CA ASN A 66 -12.86 2.55 4.06
C ASN A 66 -12.05 1.32 4.46
N VAL A 67 -10.97 1.05 3.76
CA VAL A 67 -10.18 -0.17 3.89
C VAL A 67 -8.69 0.15 4.09
N LEU A 68 -8.01 -0.73 4.80
CA LEU A 68 -6.55 -0.76 4.92
C LEU A 68 -6.01 -1.90 4.06
N ASP A 69 -5.06 -1.60 3.21
CA ASP A 69 -4.21 -2.60 2.58
C ASP A 69 -3.00 -2.88 3.49
N GLU A 70 -2.91 -4.09 4.05
CA GLU A 70 -1.84 -4.47 4.97
C GLU A 70 -0.45 -4.43 4.33
N LYS A 71 -0.32 -4.70 3.02
CA LYS A 71 0.98 -4.70 2.35
C LYS A 71 1.55 -3.30 2.17
N THR A 72 0.69 -2.35 1.78
CA THR A 72 1.11 -0.97 1.52
C THR A 72 1.02 -0.09 2.76
N GLY A 73 0.22 -0.48 3.76
CA GLY A 73 -0.12 0.36 4.91
C GLY A 73 -1.12 1.47 4.59
N LEU A 74 -1.59 1.54 3.33
CA LEU A 74 -2.47 2.61 2.89
C LEU A 74 -3.91 2.39 3.32
N VAL A 75 -4.56 3.48 3.69
CA VAL A 75 -5.99 3.55 3.97
C VAL A 75 -6.66 4.35 2.86
N GLY A 76 -7.74 3.83 2.31
CA GLY A 76 -8.50 4.51 1.27
C GLY A 76 -9.92 3.96 1.14
N TRP A 77 -10.63 4.40 0.12
CA TRP A 77 -12.02 4.06 -0.11
C TRP A 77 -12.20 3.21 -1.35
N ILE A 78 -13.04 2.20 -1.24
CA ILE A 78 -13.46 1.33 -2.35
C ILE A 78 -14.97 1.17 -2.32
N GLN A 79 -15.61 0.99 -3.46
CA GLN A 79 -17.04 0.69 -3.52
C GLN A 79 -17.33 -0.68 -2.92
N LYS A 80 -18.38 -0.79 -2.11
CA LYS A 80 -18.73 -2.03 -1.38
C LYS A 80 -18.98 -3.21 -2.32
N GLU A 81 -19.52 -2.97 -3.51
CA GLU A 81 -19.76 -3.98 -4.53
C GLU A 81 -18.50 -4.62 -5.09
N LEU A 82 -17.35 -3.94 -4.93
CA LEU A 82 -16.04 -4.40 -5.42
C LEU A 82 -15.28 -5.24 -4.39
N ILE A 83 -15.87 -5.51 -3.23
CA ILE A 83 -15.25 -6.32 -2.16
C ILE A 83 -16.20 -7.41 -1.66
N SER A 84 -15.63 -8.56 -1.27
CA SER A 84 -16.36 -9.70 -0.73
C SER A 84 -15.62 -10.32 0.45
N LYS A 85 -16.37 -10.91 1.41
CA LYS A 85 -15.77 -11.75 2.48
C LYS A 85 -15.22 -13.07 1.93
N LYS A 86 -15.77 -13.57 0.82
CA LYS A 86 -15.27 -14.75 0.14
C LYS A 86 -14.16 -14.34 -0.82
N LYS A 87 -12.99 -14.97 -0.69
CA LYS A 87 -11.90 -14.78 -1.64
C LYS A 87 -12.35 -15.30 -3.01
N PRO A 88 -12.27 -14.50 -4.10
CA PRO A 88 -12.57 -14.98 -5.43
C PRO A 88 -11.58 -16.07 -5.84
N GLU A 89 -12.03 -16.99 -6.66
CA GLU A 89 -11.13 -17.93 -7.33
C GLU A 89 -10.25 -17.12 -8.28
N SER A 90 -8.93 -17.37 -8.24
CA SER A 90 -7.95 -16.56 -8.98
C SER A 90 -8.25 -16.60 -10.48
N SER A 91 -8.50 -15.44 -11.07
CA SER A 91 -8.52 -15.29 -12.53
C SER A 91 -7.11 -15.42 -13.10
N PRO A 92 -6.92 -16.01 -14.28
CA PRO A 92 -5.60 -16.19 -14.92
C PRO A 92 -4.91 -14.89 -15.38
N LYS A 93 -5.53 -13.72 -15.20
CA LYS A 93 -5.06 -12.43 -15.74
C LYS A 93 -4.08 -11.63 -14.86
N ALA A 94 -3.56 -12.19 -13.77
CA ALA A 94 -2.53 -11.53 -12.94
C ALA A 94 -1.17 -11.32 -13.66
N SER A 95 -1.01 -11.82 -14.89
CA SER A 95 0.29 -11.93 -15.56
C SER A 95 0.93 -10.60 -16.00
N ASN A 96 0.14 -9.58 -16.34
CA ASN A 96 0.72 -8.35 -16.91
C ASN A 96 1.54 -7.52 -15.92
N TYR A 97 1.15 -7.51 -14.63
CA TYR A 97 1.89 -6.72 -13.62
C TYR A 97 3.18 -7.42 -13.17
N GLU A 98 3.21 -8.75 -13.12
CA GLU A 98 4.43 -9.51 -12.75
C GLU A 98 5.55 -9.32 -13.79
N ASP A 99 5.22 -9.38 -15.08
CA ASP A 99 6.19 -9.15 -16.16
C ASP A 99 6.67 -7.69 -16.18
N SER A 100 5.73 -6.74 -16.04
CA SER A 100 6.06 -5.31 -15.92
C SER A 100 6.92 -5.04 -14.70
N PHE A 101 6.68 -5.73 -13.57
CA PHE A 101 7.44 -5.59 -12.36
C PHE A 101 8.89 -6.08 -12.53
N LYS A 102 9.11 -7.22 -13.16
CA LYS A 102 10.49 -7.72 -13.42
C LYS A 102 11.32 -6.73 -14.23
N ILE A 103 10.74 -6.20 -15.32
CA ILE A 103 11.40 -5.18 -16.15
C ILE A 103 11.70 -3.92 -15.33
N PHE A 104 10.77 -3.51 -14.48
CA PHE A 104 10.94 -2.36 -13.60
C PHE A 104 12.07 -2.60 -12.58
N GLU A 105 12.07 -3.74 -11.89
CA GLU A 105 13.08 -4.12 -10.91
C GLU A 105 14.48 -4.09 -11.52
N GLU A 106 14.66 -4.72 -12.68
CA GLU A 106 15.94 -4.71 -13.41
C GLU A 106 16.43 -3.30 -13.68
N LYS A 107 15.57 -2.42 -14.22
CA LYS A 107 15.92 -1.02 -14.52
C LYS A 107 16.28 -0.21 -13.26
N VAL A 108 15.56 -0.42 -12.14
CA VAL A 108 15.86 0.27 -10.88
C VAL A 108 17.21 -0.17 -10.32
N LEU A 109 17.52 -1.46 -10.36
CA LEU A 109 18.79 -1.98 -9.88
C LEU A 109 19.97 -1.57 -10.79
N GLU A 110 19.77 -1.52 -12.11
CA GLU A 110 20.74 -0.97 -13.06
C GLU A 110 21.01 0.51 -12.80
N MET A 111 19.96 1.31 -12.59
CA MET A 111 20.08 2.73 -12.21
C MET A 111 20.87 2.88 -10.90
N SER A 112 20.60 2.02 -9.89
CA SER A 112 21.32 2.03 -8.62
C SER A 112 22.82 1.76 -8.81
N LYS A 113 23.16 0.78 -9.68
CA LYS A 113 24.55 0.45 -10.02
C LYS A 113 25.24 1.64 -10.69
N SER A 114 24.60 2.26 -11.66
CA SER A 114 25.15 3.44 -12.38
C SER A 114 25.41 4.62 -11.44
N ILE A 115 24.50 4.88 -10.50
CA ILE A 115 24.67 5.93 -9.49
C ILE A 115 25.86 5.59 -8.57
N LYS A 116 25.98 4.34 -8.13
CA LYS A 116 27.08 3.89 -7.29
C LYS A 116 28.44 4.06 -8.00
N GLU A 117 28.52 3.71 -9.27
CA GLU A 117 29.73 3.89 -10.08
C GLU A 117 30.11 5.36 -10.25
N ALA A 118 29.11 6.26 -10.42
CA ALA A 118 29.34 7.68 -10.64
C ALA A 118 29.71 8.47 -9.38
N ILE A 119 29.13 8.16 -8.22
CA ILE A 119 29.26 8.96 -7.00
C ILE A 119 29.55 8.15 -5.73
N SER A 120 29.80 6.86 -5.85
CA SER A 120 30.14 5.93 -4.75
C SER A 120 29.08 5.84 -3.63
N ILE A 121 27.83 6.18 -3.92
CA ILE A 121 26.69 6.08 -2.98
C ILE A 121 25.83 4.88 -3.36
N ASN A 122 25.55 4.01 -2.39
CA ASN A 122 24.51 2.99 -2.54
C ASN A 122 23.15 3.70 -2.52
N THR A 123 22.27 3.34 -3.46
CA THR A 123 20.93 3.95 -3.55
C THR A 123 19.84 2.93 -3.30
N PHE A 124 19.43 2.20 -4.31
CA PHE A 124 18.35 1.21 -4.20
C PHE A 124 18.93 -0.18 -3.96
N ILE A 125 18.41 -0.88 -2.95
CA ILE A 125 18.93 -2.19 -2.50
C ILE A 125 18.10 -3.31 -3.11
N ARG A 126 16.78 -3.16 -3.09
CA ARG A 126 15.82 -4.11 -3.66
C ARG A 126 14.50 -3.44 -3.96
N VAL A 127 13.70 -4.10 -4.78
CA VAL A 127 12.33 -3.71 -5.13
C VAL A 127 11.38 -4.80 -4.69
N GLU A 128 10.22 -4.45 -4.17
CA GLU A 128 9.20 -5.39 -3.71
C GLU A 128 7.88 -5.12 -4.44
N HIS A 129 7.29 -6.15 -5.05
CA HIS A 129 5.96 -6.04 -5.64
C HIS A 129 4.91 -6.10 -4.53
N LEU A 130 4.08 -5.06 -4.43
CA LEU A 130 3.01 -4.97 -3.45
C LEU A 130 1.65 -5.46 -4.00
N GLY A 131 1.62 -5.78 -5.30
CA GLY A 131 0.45 -6.23 -6.07
C GLY A 131 -0.13 -5.12 -6.94
N GLY A 132 -0.65 -5.46 -8.13
CA GLY A 132 -1.11 -4.51 -9.11
C GLY A 132 -0.04 -3.50 -9.52
N ALA A 133 -0.40 -2.25 -9.67
CA ALA A 133 0.54 -1.17 -9.98
C ALA A 133 1.20 -0.55 -8.73
N ALA A 134 1.38 -1.34 -7.65
CA ALA A 134 2.01 -0.90 -6.42
C ALA A 134 3.35 -1.62 -6.21
N ALA A 135 4.41 -0.86 -5.89
CA ALA A 135 5.72 -1.40 -5.55
C ALA A 135 6.37 -0.63 -4.39
N ALA A 136 7.33 -1.26 -3.72
CA ALA A 136 8.17 -0.61 -2.72
C ALA A 136 9.63 -0.66 -3.16
N ILE A 137 10.33 0.44 -2.96
CA ILE A 137 11.77 0.59 -3.15
C ILE A 137 12.43 0.62 -1.78
N ILE A 138 13.27 -0.37 -1.50
CA ILE A 138 14.10 -0.36 -0.31
C ILE A 138 15.41 0.33 -0.66
N ALA A 139 15.67 1.46 -0.02
CA ALA A 139 16.83 2.29 -0.31
C ALA A 139 17.80 2.38 0.88
N ASP A 140 19.04 2.74 0.58
CA ASP A 140 20.05 3.00 1.60
C ASP A 140 19.68 4.23 2.42
N ASP A 141 19.94 4.20 3.74
CA ASP A 141 19.61 5.30 4.65
C ASP A 141 20.34 6.60 4.29
N ASP A 142 21.55 6.48 3.72
CA ASP A 142 22.33 7.64 3.28
C ASP A 142 21.75 8.29 2.02
N TRP A 143 21.04 7.52 1.17
CA TRP A 143 20.34 8.08 0.04
C TRP A 143 19.27 9.10 0.45
N PHE A 144 18.52 8.83 1.53
CA PHE A 144 17.48 9.75 2.03
C PHE A 144 18.03 11.08 2.55
N LYS A 145 19.31 11.13 2.95
CA LYS A 145 19.99 12.34 3.40
C LYS A 145 20.45 13.22 2.22
N GLY A 146 20.54 12.64 1.03
CA GLY A 146 21.01 13.31 -0.18
C GLY A 146 20.03 14.36 -0.71
N ARG A 147 20.52 15.50 -1.20
CA ARG A 147 19.67 16.57 -1.77
C ARG A 147 18.93 16.17 -3.04
N ARG A 148 19.35 15.10 -3.73
CA ARG A 148 18.79 14.66 -5.02
C ARG A 148 17.80 13.51 -4.91
N HIS A 149 17.56 12.96 -3.70
CA HIS A 149 16.73 11.78 -3.53
C HIS A 149 15.30 11.95 -4.11
N ALA A 150 14.69 13.12 -3.94
CA ALA A 150 13.35 13.38 -4.47
C ALA A 150 13.31 13.32 -6.01
N ASN A 151 14.30 13.93 -6.70
CA ASN A 151 14.36 13.88 -8.17
C ASN A 151 14.60 12.45 -8.68
N GLN A 152 15.47 11.70 -8.03
CA GLN A 152 15.72 10.29 -8.37
C GLN A 152 14.48 9.44 -8.11
N ALA A 153 13.74 9.70 -7.02
CA ALA A 153 12.49 9.02 -6.73
C ALA A 153 11.43 9.26 -7.82
N PHE A 154 11.31 10.48 -8.34
CA PHE A 154 10.43 10.75 -9.47
C PHE A 154 10.88 10.05 -10.76
N GLN A 155 12.18 9.94 -11.04
CA GLN A 155 12.67 9.16 -12.18
C GLN A 155 12.30 7.68 -12.04
N VAL A 156 12.44 7.10 -10.85
CA VAL A 156 12.00 5.71 -10.57
C VAL A 156 10.49 5.57 -10.72
N TYR A 157 9.71 6.57 -10.26
CA TYR A 157 8.27 6.58 -10.45
C TYR A 157 7.87 6.62 -11.93
N ASP A 158 8.55 7.41 -12.75
CA ASP A 158 8.28 7.50 -14.19
C ASP A 158 8.61 6.17 -14.89
N LEU A 159 9.68 5.46 -14.48
CA LEU A 159 9.95 4.11 -14.97
C LEU A 159 8.77 3.16 -14.65
N TRP A 160 8.27 3.18 -13.41
CA TRP A 160 7.16 2.32 -12.99
C TRP A 160 5.86 2.65 -13.74
N LYS A 161 5.51 3.94 -13.82
CA LYS A 161 4.34 4.43 -14.54
C LYS A 161 4.36 4.03 -16.01
N ASN A 162 5.50 4.15 -16.67
CA ASN A 162 5.64 3.83 -18.09
C ASN A 162 5.48 2.34 -18.37
N GLN A 163 5.81 1.45 -17.42
CA GLN A 163 5.59 0.00 -17.56
C GLN A 163 4.12 -0.37 -17.40
N ASN A 164 3.37 0.32 -16.54
CA ASN A 164 2.01 -0.09 -16.17
C ASN A 164 0.89 0.66 -16.89
N GLN A 165 1.15 1.83 -17.45
CA GLN A 165 0.16 2.71 -18.13
C GLN A 165 -1.12 2.96 -17.31
N SER A 166 -1.03 2.86 -15.99
CA SER A 166 -2.15 2.98 -15.05
C SER A 166 -1.76 3.86 -13.86
N PRO A 167 -2.72 4.30 -13.05
CA PRO A 167 -2.39 4.93 -11.77
C PRO A 167 -1.45 4.05 -10.97
N SER A 168 -0.30 4.58 -10.59
CA SER A 168 0.79 3.82 -9.97
C SER A 168 1.09 4.35 -8.57
N PHE A 169 1.58 3.47 -7.72
CA PHE A 169 2.00 3.76 -6.37
C PHE A 169 3.43 3.25 -6.15
N LEU A 170 4.29 4.10 -5.58
CA LEU A 170 5.59 3.70 -5.09
C LEU A 170 5.79 4.12 -3.63
N SER A 171 6.15 3.17 -2.76
CA SER A 171 6.63 3.42 -1.41
C SER A 171 8.16 3.39 -1.39
N PHE A 172 8.78 4.38 -0.79
CA PHE A 172 10.22 4.41 -0.55
C PHE A 172 10.49 4.14 0.92
N ARG A 173 11.22 3.07 1.20
CA ARG A 173 11.47 2.55 2.54
C ARG A 173 12.97 2.50 2.81
N ASN A 174 13.35 2.72 4.06
CA ASN A 174 14.72 2.55 4.52
C ASN A 174 15.10 1.05 4.63
N LYS A 175 16.34 0.75 5.00
CA LYS A 175 16.84 -0.63 5.17
C LYS A 175 16.03 -1.47 6.15
N SER A 176 15.44 -0.85 7.17
CA SER A 176 14.59 -1.53 8.16
C SER A 176 13.15 -1.77 7.67
N GLY A 177 12.80 -1.30 6.46
CA GLY A 177 11.47 -1.41 5.88
C GLY A 177 10.50 -0.30 6.32
N GLU A 178 10.98 0.70 7.07
CA GLU A 178 10.17 1.84 7.52
C GLU A 178 9.94 2.80 6.35
N GLU A 179 8.68 3.13 6.08
CA GLU A 179 8.31 4.04 5.00
C GLU A 179 8.76 5.46 5.29
N GLN A 180 9.49 6.05 4.35
CA GLN A 180 10.00 7.42 4.44
C GLN A 180 9.10 8.39 3.68
N PHE A 181 8.65 8.00 2.51
CA PHE A 181 7.67 8.73 1.70
C PHE A 181 7.07 7.83 0.61
N ILE A 182 6.00 8.33 0.00
CA ILE A 182 5.34 7.68 -1.14
C ILE A 182 5.20 8.65 -2.31
N ILE A 183 5.13 8.09 -3.51
CA ILE A 183 4.74 8.80 -4.72
C ILE A 183 3.48 8.14 -5.29
N LEU A 184 2.46 8.95 -5.52
CA LEU A 184 1.17 8.53 -6.06
C LEU A 184 0.93 9.16 -7.42
N SER A 185 0.18 8.48 -8.26
CA SER A 185 -0.45 9.13 -9.41
C SER A 185 -1.39 10.24 -8.95
N GLY A 186 -1.35 11.37 -9.62
CA GLY A 186 -2.28 12.47 -9.42
C GLY A 186 -2.96 12.85 -10.73
N PRO A 187 -4.05 13.62 -10.69
CA PRO A 187 -4.82 13.98 -11.90
C PRO A 187 -4.01 14.76 -12.93
N HIS A 188 -3.04 15.55 -12.49
CA HIS A 188 -2.19 16.36 -13.39
C HIS A 188 -0.70 16.05 -13.24
N ARG A 189 -0.25 15.68 -12.04
CA ARG A 189 1.15 15.35 -11.74
C ARG A 189 1.22 14.34 -10.60
N PRO A 190 2.32 13.56 -10.48
CA PRO A 190 2.56 12.72 -9.32
C PRO A 190 2.58 13.51 -8.02
N ARG A 191 2.12 12.90 -6.94
CA ARG A 191 2.11 13.48 -5.60
C ARG A 191 3.19 12.83 -4.75
N TYR A 192 4.02 13.65 -4.16
CA TYR A 192 4.99 13.23 -3.15
C TYR A 192 4.39 13.47 -1.77
N LEU A 193 4.26 12.42 -0.97
CA LEU A 193 3.73 12.49 0.39
C LEU A 193 4.78 11.94 1.35
N LYS A 194 5.26 12.79 2.25
CA LYS A 194 6.20 12.37 3.29
C LYS A 194 5.44 11.59 4.36
N SER A 195 6.03 10.49 4.87
CA SER A 195 5.47 9.77 6.00
C SER A 195 5.45 10.69 7.23
N SER A 196 4.27 10.82 7.84
CA SER A 196 4.15 11.48 9.15
C SER A 196 4.56 10.48 10.21
N LYS A 197 5.68 10.74 10.88
CA LYS A 197 6.03 10.04 12.12
C LYS A 197 5.12 10.45 13.25
#